data_d81aa7d18bc03aa0597e790173df80d3
#
_entry.id   d81aa7d18bc03aa0597e790173df80d3
#
_cell.length_a   1.000
_cell.length_b   1.000
_cell.length_c   1.000
_cell.angle_alpha   90.00
_cell.angle_beta   90.00
_cell.angle_gamma   90.00
#
_symmetry.space_group_name_H-M   'P 1'
#
loop_
_entity.id
_entity.type
_entity.pdbx_description
1 polymer ?
#
loop_
_entity_poly.entity_id
_entity_poly.type
_entity_poly.pdbx_seq_one_letter_code
_entity_poly.pdbx_strand_id
1 'polypeptide(L)'
;MTYRKDMQEDKEPIIDTAKNIELCILNTEGMIGDIEPIPETMMEALQKGFPTATDLADYLVKNLEIPFREAHHLTGKIVLLAETKKTSLENLSLVDIQSVVPNADLKILEVLKIKNSVSSRTSYGGTAPKNVLKAIKNAKKRFLEE
;
A
#
# COMPACT_ATOMS: atom_id res chain seq x y z
N MET A 1 -25.69 1.06 -53.66
CA MET A 1 -25.16 1.09 -52.29
C MET A 1 -24.53 -0.24 -52.00
N THR A 2 -23.25 -0.30 -51.93
CA THR A 2 -22.49 -1.51 -51.57
C THR A 2 -22.60 -1.71 -50.07
N TYR A 3 -23.16 -2.84 -49.69
CA TYR A 3 -23.24 -3.28 -48.29
C TYR A 3 -21.81 -3.49 -47.76
N ARG A 4 -21.34 -2.61 -46.84
CA ARG A 4 -20.00 -2.73 -46.24
C ARG A 4 -20.03 -3.81 -45.18
N LYS A 5 -19.41 -4.95 -45.46
CA LYS A 5 -19.26 -6.09 -44.55
C LYS A 5 -18.62 -5.70 -43.20
N ASP A 6 -17.73 -4.74 -43.25
CA ASP A 6 -16.99 -4.21 -42.10
C ASP A 6 -17.91 -3.73 -40.94
N MET A 7 -19.10 -3.21 -41.28
CA MET A 7 -20.11 -2.79 -40.27
C MET A 7 -20.96 -3.96 -39.68
N GLN A 8 -20.82 -5.16 -40.19
CA GLN A 8 -21.50 -6.34 -39.63
C GLN A 8 -20.64 -7.05 -38.58
N GLU A 9 -19.32 -7.04 -38.77
CA GLU A 9 -18.36 -7.71 -37.88
C GLU A 9 -18.17 -6.96 -36.57
N ASP A 10 -18.53 -5.66 -36.50
CA ASP A 10 -18.42 -4.85 -35.27
C ASP A 10 -19.43 -5.26 -34.17
N LYS A 11 -20.55 -5.84 -34.54
CA LYS A 11 -21.64 -6.11 -33.58
C LYS A 11 -21.38 -7.35 -32.73
N GLU A 12 -20.91 -8.43 -33.35
CA GLU A 12 -20.65 -9.68 -32.62
C GLU A 12 -19.60 -9.51 -31.52
N PRO A 13 -18.42 -8.88 -31.77
CA PRO A 13 -17.44 -8.67 -30.73
C PRO A 13 -17.94 -7.78 -29.58
N ILE A 14 -18.78 -6.77 -29.88
CA ILE A 14 -19.34 -5.88 -28.85
C ILE A 14 -20.33 -6.65 -27.96
N ILE A 15 -21.22 -7.44 -28.55
CA ILE A 15 -22.18 -8.24 -27.79
C ILE A 15 -21.49 -9.31 -26.98
N ASP A 16 -20.49 -9.98 -27.54
CA ASP A 16 -19.71 -11.00 -26.85
C ASP A 16 -18.90 -10.38 -25.70
N THR A 17 -18.28 -9.23 -25.94
CA THR A 17 -17.57 -8.45 -24.89
C THR A 17 -18.52 -8.08 -23.76
N ALA A 18 -19.72 -7.60 -24.06
CA ALA A 18 -20.69 -7.22 -23.03
C ALA A 18 -21.07 -8.42 -22.14
N LYS A 19 -21.35 -9.58 -22.75
CA LYS A 19 -21.66 -10.81 -22.02
C LYS A 19 -20.48 -11.28 -21.15
N ASN A 20 -19.26 -11.23 -21.69
CA ASN A 20 -18.08 -11.64 -20.94
C ASN A 20 -17.80 -10.70 -19.76
N ILE A 21 -17.97 -9.39 -19.94
CA ILE A 21 -17.82 -8.40 -18.84
C ILE A 21 -18.87 -8.64 -17.76
N GLU A 22 -20.15 -8.85 -18.15
CA GLU A 22 -21.22 -9.16 -17.19
C GLU A 22 -20.87 -10.40 -16.36
N LEU A 23 -20.42 -11.48 -17.01
CA LEU A 23 -20.01 -12.71 -16.33
C LEU A 23 -18.81 -12.47 -15.40
N CYS A 24 -17.82 -11.67 -15.82
CA CYS A 24 -16.68 -11.30 -14.98
C CYS A 24 -17.13 -10.51 -13.74
N ILE A 25 -18.07 -9.58 -13.88
CA ILE A 25 -18.59 -8.80 -12.75
C ILE A 25 -19.31 -9.71 -11.76
N LEU A 26 -20.21 -10.58 -12.23
CA LEU A 26 -20.94 -11.52 -11.37
C LEU A 26 -20.01 -12.47 -10.62
N ASN A 27 -18.99 -13.02 -11.31
CA ASN A 27 -18.00 -13.87 -10.65
C ASN A 27 -17.17 -13.09 -9.62
N THR A 28 -16.80 -11.85 -9.94
CA THR A 28 -16.04 -10.99 -9.01
C THR A 28 -16.87 -10.65 -7.77
N GLU A 29 -18.16 -10.39 -7.94
CA GLU A 29 -19.08 -10.15 -6.81
C GLU A 29 -19.09 -11.35 -5.85
N GLY A 30 -19.28 -12.57 -6.40
CA GLY A 30 -19.23 -13.80 -5.60
C GLY A 30 -17.89 -13.99 -4.89
N MET A 31 -16.78 -13.82 -5.62
CA MET A 31 -15.42 -13.94 -5.05
C MET A 31 -15.18 -12.95 -3.91
N ILE A 32 -15.62 -11.69 -4.04
CA ILE A 32 -15.46 -10.67 -2.99
C ILE A 32 -16.30 -11.04 -1.76
N GLY A 33 -17.50 -11.60 -1.97
CA GLY A 33 -18.35 -12.06 -0.86
C GLY A 33 -17.71 -13.16 -0.01
N ASP A 34 -16.89 -14.01 -0.64
CA ASP A 34 -16.24 -15.16 0.00
C ASP A 34 -14.82 -14.88 0.51
N ILE A 35 -14.31 -13.64 0.34
CA ILE A 35 -12.95 -13.29 0.84
C ILE A 35 -12.93 -13.27 2.37
N GLU A 36 -12.10 -14.13 2.94
CA GLU A 36 -11.76 -14.13 4.36
C GLU A 36 -10.28 -13.73 4.54
N PRO A 37 -9.99 -12.52 5.06
CA PRO A 37 -8.62 -12.11 5.31
C PRO A 37 -8.04 -12.89 6.49
N ILE A 38 -6.76 -13.29 6.40
CA ILE A 38 -6.00 -13.92 7.49
C ILE A 38 -4.97 -12.89 7.99
N PRO A 39 -5.34 -12.02 8.98
CA PRO A 39 -4.51 -10.89 9.40
C PRO A 39 -3.11 -11.28 9.87
N GLU A 40 -2.97 -12.42 10.54
CA GLU A 40 -1.69 -12.92 11.07
C GLU A 40 -0.72 -13.20 9.92
N THR A 41 -1.15 -13.96 8.92
CA THR A 41 -0.33 -14.29 7.74
C THR A 41 0.02 -13.04 6.93
N MET A 42 -0.92 -12.11 6.81
CA MET A 42 -0.69 -10.82 6.14
C MET A 42 0.35 -9.99 6.88
N MET A 43 0.31 -9.96 8.22
CA MET A 43 1.29 -9.25 9.03
C MET A 43 2.67 -9.89 8.94
N GLU A 44 2.77 -11.22 9.00
CA GLU A 44 4.03 -11.94 8.82
C GLU A 44 4.68 -11.64 7.45
N ALA A 45 3.88 -11.57 6.39
CA ALA A 45 4.36 -11.22 5.05
C ALA A 45 4.95 -9.80 5.01
N LEU A 46 4.31 -8.84 5.69
CA LEU A 46 4.79 -7.46 5.80
C LEU A 46 6.13 -7.37 6.56
N GLN A 47 6.31 -8.17 7.60
CA GLN A 47 7.54 -8.14 8.39
C GLN A 47 8.79 -8.64 7.62
N LYS A 48 8.60 -9.42 6.57
CA LYS A 48 9.70 -9.97 5.74
C LYS A 48 10.28 -8.97 4.73
N GLY A 49 9.62 -7.83 4.48
CA GLY A 49 9.91 -6.98 3.33
C GLY A 49 10.35 -5.53 3.63
N PHE A 50 10.62 -5.15 4.87
CA PHE A 50 11.00 -3.78 5.25
C PHE A 50 10.08 -2.67 4.70
N PRO A 51 8.75 -2.77 4.82
CA PRO A 51 7.79 -1.87 4.14
C PRO A 51 7.90 -0.42 4.57
N THR A 52 8.47 -0.14 5.75
CA THR A 52 8.65 1.20 6.32
C THR A 52 9.97 1.86 5.95
N ALA A 53 10.80 1.23 5.11
CA ALA A 53 12.09 1.80 4.68
C ALA A 53 11.92 3.14 3.95
N THR A 54 10.87 3.28 3.12
CA THR A 54 10.57 4.55 2.43
C THR A 54 10.16 5.64 3.42
N ASP A 55 9.35 5.29 4.43
CA ASP A 55 8.95 6.24 5.48
C ASP A 55 10.16 6.71 6.30
N LEU A 56 11.12 5.82 6.53
CA LEU A 56 12.40 6.16 7.16
C LEU A 56 13.17 7.18 6.32
N ALA A 57 13.35 6.94 5.02
CA ALA A 57 14.03 7.89 4.12
C ALA A 57 13.33 9.26 4.13
N ASP A 58 12.01 9.27 4.05
CA ASP A 58 11.20 10.49 4.12
C ASP A 58 11.39 11.23 5.45
N TYR A 59 11.46 10.49 6.56
CA TYR A 59 11.71 11.08 7.88
C TYR A 59 13.09 11.75 7.97
N LEU A 60 14.13 11.08 7.46
CA LEU A 60 15.50 11.63 7.44
C LEU A 60 15.56 12.95 6.65
N VAL A 61 14.85 13.01 5.52
CA VAL A 61 14.77 14.24 4.71
C VAL A 61 14.00 15.34 5.43
N LYS A 62 12.80 15.04 5.95
CA LYS A 62 11.87 16.06 6.47
C LYS A 62 12.25 16.57 7.85
N ASN A 63 12.81 15.72 8.70
CA ASN A 63 13.04 16.02 10.11
C ASN A 63 14.51 16.23 10.47
N LEU A 64 15.43 15.61 9.72
CA LEU A 64 16.87 15.78 9.92
C LEU A 64 17.54 16.58 8.80
N GLU A 65 16.75 17.07 7.84
CA GLU A 65 17.20 17.89 6.70
C GLU A 65 18.33 17.25 5.87
N ILE A 66 18.39 15.92 5.88
CA ILE A 66 19.38 15.16 5.13
C ILE A 66 18.96 15.15 3.64
N PRO A 67 19.86 15.43 2.67
CA PRO A 67 19.55 15.35 1.26
C PRO A 67 19.04 13.95 0.88
N PHE A 68 18.02 13.87 0.00
CA PHE A 68 17.33 12.62 -0.32
C PHE A 68 18.28 11.47 -0.70
N ARG A 69 19.30 11.75 -1.53
CA ARG A 69 20.27 10.72 -1.95
C ARG A 69 21.03 10.13 -0.76
N GLU A 70 21.39 10.96 0.20
CA GLU A 70 22.07 10.52 1.42
C GLU A 70 21.11 9.81 2.36
N ALA A 71 19.90 10.31 2.55
CA ALA A 71 18.85 9.67 3.32
C ALA A 71 18.54 8.25 2.80
N HIS A 72 18.45 8.10 1.48
CA HIS A 72 18.26 6.79 0.85
C HIS A 72 19.44 5.83 1.13
N HIS A 73 20.68 6.34 1.06
CA HIS A 73 21.87 5.54 1.37
C HIS A 73 21.92 5.12 2.84
N LEU A 74 21.61 6.03 3.77
CA LEU A 74 21.54 5.75 5.21
C LEU A 74 20.42 4.75 5.52
N THR A 75 19.27 4.89 4.89
CA THR A 75 18.17 3.91 4.98
C THR A 75 18.62 2.53 4.53
N GLY A 76 19.33 2.42 3.41
CA GLY A 76 19.89 1.16 2.95
C GLY A 76 20.85 0.52 3.96
N LYS A 77 21.68 1.31 4.65
CA LYS A 77 22.55 0.82 5.73
C LYS A 77 21.76 0.30 6.93
N ILE A 78 20.67 0.98 7.31
CA ILE A 78 19.80 0.53 8.42
C ILE A 78 19.06 -0.75 8.03
N VAL A 79 18.60 -0.89 6.79
CA VAL A 79 18.00 -2.14 6.28
C VAL A 79 19.01 -3.28 6.35
N LEU A 80 20.24 -3.08 5.87
CA LEU A 80 21.31 -4.08 5.94
C LEU A 80 21.64 -4.47 7.39
N LEU A 81 21.60 -3.52 8.32
CA LEU A 81 21.78 -3.78 9.74
C LEU A 81 20.65 -4.67 10.30
N ALA A 82 19.40 -4.41 9.92
CA ALA A 82 18.24 -5.21 10.30
C ALA A 82 18.35 -6.64 9.74
N GLU A 83 18.75 -6.80 8.48
CA GLU A 83 19.01 -8.10 7.85
C GLU A 83 20.10 -8.87 8.57
N THR A 84 21.22 -8.21 8.89
CA THR A 84 22.34 -8.82 9.62
C THR A 84 21.90 -9.31 11.01
N LYS A 85 21.04 -8.55 11.68
CA LYS A 85 20.45 -8.90 12.97
C LYS A 85 19.27 -9.87 12.87
N LYS A 86 18.84 -10.21 11.66
CA LYS A 86 17.66 -11.06 11.38
C LYS A 86 16.41 -10.55 12.10
N THR A 87 16.18 -9.24 12.03
CA THR A 87 15.06 -8.56 12.68
C THR A 87 14.35 -7.62 11.70
N SER A 88 13.13 -7.17 12.04
CA SER A 88 12.44 -6.15 11.28
C SER A 88 12.94 -4.74 11.66
N LEU A 89 12.67 -3.73 10.80
CA LEU A 89 12.99 -2.34 11.11
C LEU A 89 12.31 -1.86 12.39
N GLU A 90 11.08 -2.29 12.63
CA GLU A 90 10.29 -1.92 13.81
C GLU A 90 10.94 -2.38 15.13
N ASN A 91 11.71 -3.45 15.10
CA ASN A 91 12.35 -4.05 16.27
C ASN A 91 13.80 -3.58 16.50
N LEU A 92 14.32 -2.69 15.65
CA LEU A 92 15.63 -2.07 15.89
C LEU A 92 15.56 -1.12 17.09
N SER A 93 16.63 -1.14 17.89
CA SER A 93 16.80 -0.17 18.99
C SER A 93 17.24 1.19 18.46
N LEU A 94 16.99 2.25 19.24
CA LEU A 94 17.50 3.58 18.91
C LEU A 94 19.03 3.59 18.76
N VAL A 95 19.74 2.84 19.59
CA VAL A 95 21.21 2.71 19.54
C VAL A 95 21.66 2.12 18.20
N ASP A 96 20.93 1.13 17.69
CA ASP A 96 21.22 0.56 16.39
C ASP A 96 21.10 1.58 15.26
N ILE A 97 20.03 2.36 15.30
CA ILE A 97 19.79 3.41 14.31
C ILE A 97 20.84 4.53 14.44
N GLN A 98 21.18 4.93 15.66
CA GLN A 98 22.19 5.96 15.93
C GLN A 98 23.61 5.54 15.53
N SER A 99 23.90 4.25 15.45
CA SER A 99 25.17 3.76 14.89
C SER A 99 25.35 4.14 13.40
N VAL A 100 24.24 4.36 12.68
CA VAL A 100 24.21 4.77 11.27
C VAL A 100 23.86 6.24 11.12
N VAL A 101 22.94 6.75 11.93
CA VAL A 101 22.44 8.14 11.93
C VAL A 101 22.56 8.70 13.33
N PRO A 102 23.70 9.30 13.70
CA PRO A 102 23.99 9.73 15.08
C PRO A 102 22.96 10.71 15.67
N ASN A 103 22.34 11.54 14.82
CA ASN A 103 21.35 12.55 15.22
C ASN A 103 19.91 12.01 15.26
N ALA A 104 19.70 10.68 15.14
CA ALA A 104 18.37 10.10 15.22
C ALA A 104 17.80 10.25 16.63
N ASP A 105 16.53 10.66 16.72
CA ASP A 105 15.77 10.79 17.95
C ASP A 105 14.75 9.64 18.13
N LEU A 106 14.08 9.61 19.28
CA LEU A 106 13.08 8.57 19.59
C LEU A 106 11.88 8.54 18.61
N LYS A 107 11.59 9.65 17.92
CA LYS A 107 10.46 9.72 16.98
C LYS A 107 10.68 8.82 15.77
N ILE A 108 11.94 8.53 15.42
CA ILE A 108 12.27 7.64 14.31
C ILE A 108 11.69 6.24 14.53
N LEU A 109 11.64 5.76 15.78
CA LEU A 109 11.07 4.44 16.11
C LEU A 109 9.56 4.39 15.83
N GLU A 110 8.86 5.52 16.00
CA GLU A 110 7.43 5.59 15.67
C GLU A 110 7.18 5.51 14.16
N VAL A 111 8.09 6.05 13.35
CA VAL A 111 8.00 6.01 11.89
C VAL A 111 8.18 4.59 11.36
N LEU A 112 8.98 3.78 12.04
CA LEU A 112 9.25 2.40 11.65
C LEU A 112 8.10 1.44 11.93
N LYS A 113 7.09 1.85 12.72
CA LYS A 113 5.92 1.01 13.02
C LYS A 113 4.99 0.93 11.80
N ILE A 114 4.70 -0.29 11.34
CA ILE A 114 3.82 -0.55 10.20
C ILE A 114 2.45 0.14 10.38
N LYS A 115 1.88 0.07 11.59
CA LYS A 115 0.59 0.70 11.92
C LYS A 115 0.62 2.22 11.70
N ASN A 116 1.72 2.88 12.07
CA ASN A 116 1.89 4.33 11.91
C ASN A 116 2.09 4.71 10.44
N SER A 117 2.83 3.90 9.68
CA SER A 117 2.97 4.04 8.23
C SER A 117 1.60 4.11 7.56
N VAL A 118 0.73 3.12 7.79
CA VAL A 118 -0.63 3.10 7.22
C VAL A 118 -1.45 4.31 7.68
N SER A 119 -1.40 4.65 8.98
CA SER A 119 -2.17 5.76 9.56
C SER A 119 -1.75 7.14 9.03
N SER A 120 -0.51 7.28 8.55
CA SER A 120 0.03 8.51 7.99
C SER A 120 -0.50 8.83 6.58
N ARG A 121 -1.05 7.86 5.86
CA ARG A 121 -1.55 8.01 4.47
C ARG A 121 -2.90 8.74 4.44
N THR A 122 -2.91 10.01 4.81
CA THR A 122 -4.13 10.81 5.03
C THR A 122 -4.56 11.67 3.84
N SER A 123 -3.79 11.69 2.75
CA SER A 123 -4.15 12.38 1.50
C SER A 123 -5.46 11.84 0.92
N TYR A 124 -6.06 12.57 -0.02
CA TYR A 124 -7.24 12.07 -0.74
C TYR A 124 -6.94 10.75 -1.44
N GLY A 125 -7.80 9.73 -1.21
CA GLY A 125 -7.57 8.38 -1.71
C GLY A 125 -6.54 7.55 -0.92
N GLY A 126 -5.91 8.13 0.11
CA GLY A 126 -4.95 7.43 0.96
C GLY A 126 -5.60 6.38 1.86
N THR A 127 -4.80 5.38 2.23
CA THR A 127 -5.24 4.16 2.93
C THR A 127 -5.33 4.30 4.45
N ALA A 128 -5.20 5.51 5.01
CA ALA A 128 -5.39 5.70 6.45
C ALA A 128 -6.78 5.20 6.88
N PRO A 129 -6.91 4.48 8.01
CA PRO A 129 -8.18 3.88 8.45
C PRO A 129 -9.36 4.85 8.44
N LYS A 130 -9.14 6.11 8.85
CA LYS A 130 -10.17 7.16 8.80
C LYS A 130 -10.68 7.46 7.38
N ASN A 131 -9.77 7.43 6.38
CA ASN A 131 -10.13 7.66 4.98
C ASN A 131 -10.93 6.47 4.43
N VAL A 132 -10.48 5.25 4.74
CA VAL A 132 -11.16 4.01 4.34
C VAL A 132 -12.57 3.96 4.93
N LEU A 133 -12.74 4.21 6.22
CA LEU A 133 -14.05 4.24 6.88
C LEU A 133 -14.99 5.30 6.24
N LYS A 134 -14.45 6.47 5.90
CA LYS A 134 -15.21 7.52 5.20
C LYS A 134 -15.62 7.06 3.79
N ALA A 135 -14.71 6.41 3.07
CA ALA A 135 -14.98 5.87 1.74
C ALA A 135 -16.06 4.78 1.78
N ILE A 136 -15.98 3.86 2.75
CA ILE A 136 -16.99 2.81 2.98
C ILE A 136 -18.37 3.45 3.25
N LYS A 137 -18.44 4.44 4.16
CA LYS A 137 -19.70 5.13 4.46
C LYS A 137 -20.31 5.80 3.22
N ASN A 138 -19.48 6.47 2.43
CA ASN A 138 -19.92 7.11 1.20
C ASN A 138 -20.39 6.10 0.14
N ALA A 139 -19.67 4.99 0.00
CA ALA A 139 -20.05 3.93 -0.94
C ALA A 139 -21.39 3.26 -0.53
N LYS A 140 -21.56 2.95 0.76
CA LYS A 140 -22.84 2.41 1.26
C LYS A 140 -23.99 3.36 0.97
N LYS A 141 -23.83 4.66 1.29
CA LYS A 141 -24.87 5.67 1.01
C LYS A 141 -25.20 5.80 -0.48
N ARG A 142 -24.19 5.65 -1.35
CA ARG A 142 -24.37 5.84 -2.79
C ARG A 142 -24.99 4.65 -3.50
N PHE A 143 -24.69 3.43 -3.04
CA PHE A 143 -25.01 2.21 -3.79
C PHE A 143 -25.94 1.25 -3.06
N LEU A 144 -26.14 1.39 -1.74
CA LEU A 144 -26.89 0.45 -0.93
C LEU A 144 -28.06 1.10 -0.14
N GLU A 145 -28.04 2.43 0.04
CA GLU A 145 -29.15 3.17 0.65
C GLU A 145 -29.99 3.79 -0.46
N GLU A 146 -31.29 3.43 -0.54
CA GLU A 146 -32.29 4.07 -1.38
C GLU A 146 -32.72 5.44 -0.81
#